data_5255e1548a9dab61019a24ae1128d72a
#
_entry.id   5255e1548a9dab61019a24ae1128d72a
#
_cell.length_a   1.000
_cell.length_b   1.000
_cell.length_c   1.000
_cell.angle_alpha   90.00
_cell.angle_beta   90.00
_cell.angle_gamma   90.00
#
_symmetry.space_group_name_H-M   'P 1'
#
loop_
_entity.id
_entity.type
_entity.pdbx_description
1 polymer ?
#
loop_
_entity_poly.entity_id
_entity_poly.type
_entity_poly.pdbx_seq_one_letter_code
_entity_poly.pdbx_strand_id
1 'polypeptide(L)'
;MISFDDFAPAPGVPIYLQILRYIQRGAAAGRIQNGDELPSRRVLSALLGVNPNTVQKAYRLLEETGLVCSHTGAKSYMVLNDETVRAIRQELLESEVRALVTAMRQTGAGKEDAMGLMEKLWDECGV
;
A
#
# COMPACT_ATOMS: atom_id res chain seq x y z
N MET A 1 9.10 0.78 14.74
CA MET A 1 8.59 -0.36 13.93
C MET A 1 7.29 0.03 13.26
N ILE A 2 7.10 -0.38 12.04
CA ILE A 2 5.89 -0.09 11.28
C ILE A 2 4.68 -0.74 11.95
N SER A 3 3.63 0.07 12.20
CA SER A 3 2.40 -0.39 12.83
C SER A 3 1.39 -0.85 11.78
N PHE A 4 0.70 -1.93 12.08
CA PHE A 4 -0.42 -2.43 11.27
C PHE A 4 -1.77 -2.24 11.98
N ASP A 5 -1.83 -1.34 12.95
CA ASP A 5 -3.06 -1.11 13.73
C ASP A 5 -4.21 -0.62 12.85
N ASP A 6 -3.90 0.15 11.81
CA ASP A 6 -4.90 0.67 10.88
C ASP A 6 -5.15 -0.26 9.68
N PHE A 7 -4.49 -1.41 9.65
CA PHE A 7 -4.69 -2.36 8.57
C PHE A 7 -6.04 -3.04 8.69
N ALA A 8 -6.90 -2.85 7.68
CA ALA A 8 -8.24 -3.41 7.65
C ALA A 8 -8.39 -4.27 6.39
N PRO A 9 -8.33 -5.61 6.50
CA PRO A 9 -8.51 -6.48 5.35
C PRO A 9 -9.89 -6.29 4.72
N ALA A 10 -9.92 -6.31 3.38
CA ALA A 10 -11.15 -6.21 2.61
C ALA A 10 -11.36 -7.50 1.79
N PRO A 11 -12.63 -7.91 1.54
CA PRO A 11 -12.88 -9.09 0.73
C PRO A 11 -12.54 -8.85 -0.74
N GLY A 12 -12.25 -9.94 -1.46
CA GLY A 12 -12.06 -9.90 -2.91
C GLY A 12 -10.68 -9.54 -3.40
N VAL A 13 -9.74 -9.25 -2.50
CA VAL A 13 -8.35 -8.96 -2.85
C VAL A 13 -7.45 -9.86 -2.03
N PRO A 14 -6.44 -10.50 -2.65
CA PRO A 14 -5.49 -11.32 -1.89
C PRO A 14 -4.81 -10.53 -0.76
N ILE A 15 -4.68 -11.16 0.41
CA ILE A 15 -4.13 -10.48 1.59
C ILE A 15 -2.70 -10.00 1.34
N TYR A 16 -1.88 -10.77 0.62
CA TYR A 16 -0.50 -10.35 0.36
C TYR A 16 -0.43 -9.02 -0.41
N LEU A 17 -1.36 -8.79 -1.35
CA LEU A 17 -1.44 -7.52 -2.07
C LEU A 17 -1.90 -6.38 -1.17
N GLN A 18 -2.80 -6.66 -0.24
CA GLN A 18 -3.24 -5.64 0.71
C GLN A 18 -2.12 -5.23 1.66
N ILE A 19 -1.31 -6.17 2.12
CA ILE A 19 -0.12 -5.89 2.93
C ILE A 19 0.87 -5.04 2.14
N LEU A 20 1.15 -5.44 0.90
CA LEU A 20 2.05 -4.71 0.02
C LEU A 20 1.59 -3.27 -0.18
N ARG A 21 0.32 -3.07 -0.52
CA ARG A 21 -0.27 -1.75 -0.74
C ARG A 21 -0.30 -0.90 0.51
N TYR A 22 -0.56 -1.50 1.66
CA TYR A 22 -0.54 -0.80 2.94
C TYR A 22 0.83 -0.15 3.19
N ILE A 23 1.89 -0.91 2.97
CA ILE A 23 3.26 -0.42 3.13
C ILE A 23 3.58 0.65 2.08
N GLN A 24 3.21 0.43 0.82
CA GLN A 24 3.43 1.39 -0.26
C GLN A 24 2.70 2.70 -0.01
N ARG A 25 1.45 2.66 0.44
CA ARG A 25 0.69 3.86 0.78
C ARG A 25 1.30 4.62 1.94
N GLY A 26 1.76 3.90 2.96
CA GLY A 26 2.45 4.51 4.09
C GLY A 26 3.72 5.23 3.67
N ALA A 27 4.49 4.61 2.78
CA ALA A 27 5.70 5.22 2.23
C ALA A 27 5.38 6.46 1.37
N ALA A 28 4.38 6.35 0.49
CA ALA A 28 3.97 7.46 -0.37
C ALA A 28 3.45 8.65 0.43
N ALA A 29 2.75 8.39 1.53
CA ALA A 29 2.18 9.43 2.40
C ALA A 29 3.18 10.00 3.43
N GLY A 30 4.38 9.43 3.52
CA GLY A 30 5.40 9.88 4.47
C GLY A 30 5.23 9.34 5.88
N ARG A 31 4.26 8.47 6.13
CA ARG A 31 4.09 7.82 7.44
C ARG A 31 5.15 6.74 7.70
N ILE A 32 5.58 6.08 6.65
CA ILE A 32 6.66 5.10 6.68
C ILE A 32 7.88 5.75 6.05
N GLN A 33 8.99 5.72 6.76
CA GLN A 33 10.20 6.43 6.37
C GLN A 33 11.36 5.47 6.15
N ASN A 34 12.41 5.98 5.50
CA ASN A 34 13.62 5.22 5.29
C ASN A 34 14.18 4.71 6.61
N GLY A 35 14.54 3.44 6.64
CA GLY A 35 15.10 2.81 7.84
C GLY A 35 14.08 2.26 8.81
N ASP A 36 12.79 2.51 8.59
CA ASP A 36 11.76 1.95 9.47
C ASP A 36 11.77 0.43 9.40
N GLU A 37 11.70 -0.20 10.58
CA GLU A 37 11.71 -1.65 10.69
C GLU A 37 10.32 -2.23 10.48
N LEU A 38 10.25 -3.31 9.70
CA LEU A 38 9.02 -4.08 9.55
C LEU A 38 8.92 -5.11 10.68
N PRO A 39 7.70 -5.43 11.14
CA PRO A 39 7.54 -6.57 12.04
C PRO A 39 8.03 -7.85 11.37
N SER A 40 8.53 -8.79 12.16
CA SER A 40 8.95 -10.07 11.61
C SER A 40 7.78 -10.78 10.94
N ARG A 41 8.08 -11.66 10.00
CA ARG A 41 7.04 -12.41 9.28
C ARG A 41 6.14 -13.17 10.24
N ARG A 42 6.72 -13.80 11.25
CA ARG A 42 5.97 -14.56 12.23
C ARG A 42 5.09 -13.67 13.10
N VAL A 43 5.63 -12.52 13.54
CA VAL A 43 4.87 -11.56 14.36
C VAL A 43 3.70 -11.00 13.56
N LEU A 44 3.93 -10.58 12.31
CA LEU A 44 2.86 -10.03 11.49
C LEU A 44 1.80 -11.09 11.15
N SER A 45 2.22 -12.31 10.85
CA SER A 45 1.32 -13.43 10.62
C SER A 45 0.39 -13.66 11.81
N ALA A 46 0.95 -13.68 13.01
CA ALA A 46 0.17 -13.85 14.23
C ALA A 46 -0.76 -12.67 14.50
N LEU A 47 -0.26 -11.44 14.27
CA LEU A 47 -1.02 -10.22 14.51
C LEU A 47 -2.24 -10.12 13.59
N LEU A 48 -2.08 -10.48 12.31
CA LEU A 48 -3.15 -10.40 11.32
C LEU A 48 -3.99 -11.67 11.22
N GLY A 49 -3.56 -12.74 11.84
CA GLY A 49 -4.25 -14.03 11.76
C GLY A 49 -4.20 -14.65 10.37
N VAL A 50 -3.10 -14.49 9.67
CA VAL A 50 -2.93 -14.99 8.30
C VAL A 50 -1.78 -16.00 8.23
N ASN A 51 -1.74 -16.77 7.14
CA ASN A 51 -0.70 -17.74 6.91
C ASN A 51 0.67 -17.04 6.79
N PRO A 52 1.73 -17.55 7.45
CA PRO A 52 3.08 -16.97 7.30
C PRO A 52 3.56 -16.87 5.86
N ASN A 53 3.15 -17.79 4.98
CA ASN A 53 3.52 -17.74 3.57
C ASN A 53 2.93 -16.53 2.85
N THR A 54 1.77 -16.06 3.31
CA THR A 54 1.14 -14.85 2.78
C THR A 54 1.98 -13.61 3.10
N VAL A 55 2.44 -13.50 4.33
CA VAL A 55 3.34 -12.41 4.75
C VAL A 55 4.67 -12.51 4.00
N GLN A 56 5.22 -13.72 3.88
CA GLN A 56 6.46 -13.97 3.16
C GLN A 56 6.36 -13.49 1.70
N LYS A 57 5.24 -13.77 1.05
CA LYS A 57 5.04 -13.35 -0.34
C LYS A 57 5.04 -11.82 -0.48
N ALA A 58 4.35 -11.12 0.43
CA ALA A 58 4.34 -9.66 0.44
C ALA A 58 5.75 -9.09 0.66
N TYR A 59 6.46 -9.61 1.64
CA TYR A 59 7.81 -9.12 1.96
C TYR A 59 8.80 -9.40 0.84
N ARG A 60 8.68 -10.56 0.20
CA ARG A 60 9.52 -10.90 -0.95
C ARG A 60 9.31 -9.93 -2.11
N LEU A 61 8.07 -9.57 -2.39
CA LEU A 61 7.77 -8.58 -3.43
C LEU A 61 8.35 -7.21 -3.10
N LEU A 62 8.30 -6.81 -1.83
CA LEU A 62 8.93 -5.57 -1.39
C LEU A 62 10.45 -5.61 -1.55
N GLU A 63 11.07 -6.74 -1.26
CA GLU A 63 12.51 -6.94 -1.46
C GLU A 63 12.88 -6.90 -2.94
N GLU A 64 12.10 -7.58 -3.78
CA GLU A 64 12.34 -7.63 -5.23
C GLU A 64 12.24 -6.25 -5.88
N THR A 65 11.38 -5.39 -5.37
CA THR A 65 11.23 -4.02 -5.87
C THR A 65 12.22 -3.04 -5.25
N GLY A 66 13.06 -3.51 -4.33
CA GLY A 66 14.10 -2.68 -3.70
C GLY A 66 13.61 -1.78 -2.57
N LEU A 67 12.36 -1.95 -2.13
CA LEU A 67 11.78 -1.11 -1.07
C LEU A 67 12.13 -1.59 0.33
N VAL A 68 12.55 -2.84 0.47
CA VAL A 68 12.89 -3.46 1.74
C VAL A 68 14.22 -4.17 1.60
N CYS A 69 15.03 -4.05 2.63
CA CYS A 69 16.30 -4.79 2.77
C CYS A 69 16.20 -5.67 4.00
N SER A 70 16.47 -6.96 3.83
CA SER A 70 16.53 -7.91 4.94
C SER A 70 17.97 -8.14 5.35
N HIS A 71 18.20 -8.05 6.66
CA HIS A 71 19.52 -8.37 7.24
C HIS A 71 19.52 -9.79 7.81
N THR A 72 20.71 -10.32 7.99
CA THR A 72 20.92 -11.61 8.66
C THR A 72 20.26 -11.57 10.03
N GLY A 73 19.43 -12.55 10.33
CA GLY A 73 18.72 -12.61 11.61
C GLY A 73 17.27 -12.15 11.55
N ALA A 74 16.69 -12.11 10.37
CA ALA A 74 15.26 -11.92 10.14
C ALA A 74 14.72 -10.50 10.36
N LYS A 75 15.58 -9.48 10.44
CA LYS A 75 15.14 -8.08 10.48
C LYS A 75 15.05 -7.51 9.07
N SER A 76 13.97 -6.79 8.80
CA SER A 76 13.73 -6.13 7.52
C SER A 76 13.49 -4.64 7.74
N TYR A 77 14.10 -3.82 6.90
CA TYR A 77 14.02 -2.36 7.00
C TYR A 77 13.62 -1.75 5.68
N MET A 78 12.89 -0.65 5.75
CA MET A 78 12.54 0.12 4.54
C MET A 78 13.76 0.81 3.96
N VAL A 79 13.85 0.78 2.64
CA VAL A 79 14.89 1.50 1.87
C VAL A 79 14.17 2.48 0.96
N LEU A 80 14.14 3.74 1.37
CA LEU A 80 13.38 4.79 0.68
C LEU A 80 14.26 6.01 0.44
N ASN A 81 14.10 6.63 -0.72
CA ASN A 81 14.61 7.96 -1.01
C ASN A 81 13.53 8.75 -1.73
N ASP A 82 13.75 10.04 -1.97
CA ASP A 82 12.73 10.92 -2.56
C ASP A 82 12.27 10.44 -3.93
N GLU A 83 13.18 9.93 -4.74
CA GLU A 83 12.86 9.41 -6.08
C GLU A 83 11.97 8.17 -5.98
N THR A 84 12.33 7.24 -5.11
CA THR A 84 11.56 6.01 -4.89
C THR A 84 10.16 6.33 -4.39
N VAL A 85 10.04 7.25 -3.42
CA VAL A 85 8.76 7.66 -2.85
C VAL A 85 7.87 8.29 -3.93
N ARG A 86 8.42 9.16 -4.77
CA ARG A 86 7.65 9.76 -5.87
C ARG A 86 7.18 8.70 -6.87
N ALA A 87 8.04 7.73 -7.18
CA ALA A 87 7.67 6.66 -8.11
C ALA A 87 6.54 5.80 -7.55
N ILE A 88 6.60 5.45 -6.27
CA ILE A 88 5.54 4.69 -5.59
C ILE A 88 4.22 5.47 -5.63
N ARG A 89 4.27 6.75 -5.26
CA ARG A 89 3.08 7.61 -5.24
C ARG A 89 2.43 7.71 -6.63
N GLN A 90 3.24 7.91 -7.66
CA GLN A 90 2.75 8.02 -9.03
C GLN A 90 2.11 6.71 -9.49
N GLU A 91 2.72 5.59 -9.21
CA GLU A 91 2.21 4.28 -9.59
C GLU A 91 0.89 3.95 -8.88
N LEU A 92 0.82 4.20 -7.57
CA LEU A 92 -0.41 4.00 -6.80
C LEU A 92 -1.53 4.90 -7.30
N LEU A 93 -1.23 6.19 -7.52
CA LEU A 93 -2.21 7.15 -7.99
C LEU A 93 -2.76 6.75 -9.35
N GLU A 94 -1.90 6.40 -10.29
CA GLU A 94 -2.33 5.97 -11.62
C GLU A 94 -3.20 4.71 -11.56
N SER A 95 -2.80 3.74 -10.76
CA SER A 95 -3.55 2.49 -10.60
C SER A 95 -4.95 2.74 -10.02
N GLU A 96 -5.04 3.57 -8.98
CA GLU A 96 -6.31 3.90 -8.34
C GLU A 96 -7.21 4.72 -9.25
N VAL A 97 -6.65 5.69 -9.96
CA VAL A 97 -7.42 6.51 -10.90
C VAL A 97 -7.92 5.65 -12.06
N ARG A 98 -7.09 4.75 -12.59
CA ARG A 98 -7.49 3.86 -13.67
C ARG A 98 -8.68 2.99 -13.27
N ALA A 99 -8.63 2.39 -12.09
CA ALA A 99 -9.71 1.57 -11.57
C ALA A 99 -11.00 2.39 -11.37
N LEU A 100 -10.86 3.59 -10.83
CA LEU A 100 -11.98 4.49 -10.60
C LEU A 100 -12.63 4.94 -11.92
N VAL A 101 -11.81 5.34 -12.90
CA VAL A 101 -12.31 5.75 -14.22
C VAL A 101 -13.08 4.60 -14.88
N THR A 102 -12.54 3.39 -14.83
CA THR A 102 -13.22 2.22 -15.37
C THR A 102 -14.58 2.00 -14.72
N ALA A 103 -14.64 2.06 -13.39
CA ALA A 103 -15.88 1.87 -12.64
C ALA A 103 -16.90 2.96 -12.98
N MET A 104 -16.47 4.21 -13.03
CA MET A 104 -17.37 5.33 -13.35
C MET A 104 -17.93 5.22 -14.77
N ARG A 105 -17.11 4.86 -15.74
CA ARG A 105 -17.55 4.71 -17.11
C ARG A 105 -18.58 3.58 -17.27
N GLN A 106 -18.49 2.56 -16.47
CA GLN A 106 -19.47 1.47 -16.46
C GLN A 106 -20.85 1.91 -16.00
N THR A 107 -20.94 3.01 -15.26
CA THR A 107 -22.24 3.58 -14.85
C THR A 107 -22.83 4.52 -15.89
N GLY A 108 -22.11 4.79 -16.97
CA GLY A 108 -22.53 5.76 -17.99
C GLY A 108 -22.22 7.20 -17.60
N ALA A 109 -21.47 7.44 -16.55
CA ALA A 109 -21.12 8.79 -16.11
C ALA A 109 -20.23 9.51 -17.14
N GLY A 110 -20.49 10.79 -17.31
CA GLY A 110 -19.66 11.66 -18.12
C GLY A 110 -18.44 12.15 -17.34
N LYS A 111 -17.38 12.52 -18.07
CA LYS A 111 -16.14 12.99 -17.46
C LYS A 111 -16.36 14.20 -16.54
N GLU A 112 -17.16 15.16 -16.98
CA GLU A 112 -17.41 16.39 -16.21
C GLU A 112 -18.12 16.10 -14.88
N ASP A 113 -19.10 15.21 -14.91
CA ASP A 113 -19.81 14.81 -13.68
C ASP A 113 -18.89 14.10 -12.71
N ALA A 114 -18.04 13.21 -13.21
CA ALA A 114 -17.07 12.48 -12.40
C ALA A 114 -16.05 13.43 -11.78
N MET A 115 -15.51 14.35 -12.57
CA MET A 115 -14.52 15.32 -12.09
C MET A 115 -15.11 16.27 -11.06
N GLY A 116 -16.34 16.73 -11.28
CA GLY A 116 -17.04 17.61 -10.35
C GLY A 116 -17.29 16.93 -8.99
N LEU A 117 -17.69 15.68 -9.03
CA LEU A 117 -17.91 14.91 -7.80
C LEU A 117 -16.59 14.63 -7.06
N MET A 118 -15.54 14.33 -7.80
CA MET A 118 -14.21 14.12 -7.21
C MET A 118 -13.74 15.40 -6.49
N GLU A 119 -13.88 16.55 -7.14
CA GLU A 119 -13.51 17.83 -6.54
C GLU A 119 -14.30 18.10 -5.25
N LYS A 120 -15.61 17.85 -5.28
CA LYS A 120 -16.48 18.04 -4.12
C LYS A 120 -16.09 17.14 -2.96
N LEU A 121 -15.82 15.86 -3.25
CA LEU A 121 -15.55 14.86 -2.21
C LEU A 121 -14.11 14.90 -1.71
N TRP A 122 -13.23 15.59 -2.41
CA TRP A 122 -11.81 15.63 -2.05
C TRP A 122 -11.58 16.04 -0.60
N ASP A 123 -12.22 17.12 -0.19
CA ASP A 123 -12.08 17.63 1.17
C ASP A 123 -12.87 16.80 2.19
N GLU A 124 -14.02 16.24 1.78
CA GLU A 124 -14.86 15.41 2.66
C GLU A 124 -14.20 14.07 3.00
N CYS A 125 -13.42 13.51 2.07
CA CYS A 125 -12.72 12.25 2.25
C CYS A 125 -11.32 12.45 2.78
N GLY A 126 -11.05 13.55 3.48
CA GLY A 126 -9.76 13.86 4.06
C GLY A 126 -9.31 12.80 5.07
N VAL A 127 -8.01 12.64 5.17
CA VAL A 127 -7.37 11.68 6.06
C VAL A 127 -7.03 12.34 7.38
#